data_ca801abd8a93bca1d545f4b75982f87c
#
_entry.id   ca801abd8a93bca1d545f4b75982f87c
#
_cell.length_a   1.000
_cell.length_b   1.000
_cell.length_c   1.000
_cell.angle_alpha   90.00
_cell.angle_beta   90.00
_cell.angle_gamma   90.00
#
_symmetry.space_group_name_H-M   'P 1'
#
loop_
_entity.id
_entity.type
_entity.pdbx_description
1 polymer ?
#
loop_
_entity_poly.entity_id
_entity_poly.type
_entity_poly.pdbx_seq_one_letter_code
_entity_poly.pdbx_strand_id
1 'polypeptide(L)'
;SKTLSYNFDTKKGFIRQVSLQQGEGYILGNETKKIDEDIMCMKDGRYTTCDKHDHPHFYLHLTKAKVKQKKWVVSGPAYMVLLDIPLPLALPFGYFPFTKSYSSGLIIPSFGDELMRGFYLRNLGYYFAINDYFDLTLLGDIYTKGTWAVTLSSRYIKRYKFSGNLNISYRNDIYGEKGLPDYQVNRNFAVNWTHTQNPKSSPNKIFNMNYEYILYLITIKVITLWK
;
A
#
# COMPACT_ATOMS: atom_id res chain seq x y z
N SER A 1 20.39 14.26 19.65
CA SER A 1 21.55 14.03 18.76
C SER A 1 22.83 13.92 19.56
N LYS A 2 23.70 12.95 19.23
CA LYS A 2 25.00 12.80 19.96
C LYS A 2 26.10 13.68 19.36
N THR A 3 26.07 13.96 18.08
CA THR A 3 27.05 14.84 17.39
C THR A 3 26.37 15.64 16.30
N LEU A 4 26.67 16.94 16.28
CA LEU A 4 26.21 17.89 15.27
C LEU A 4 27.41 18.61 14.66
N SER A 5 27.57 18.56 13.36
CA SER A 5 28.52 19.36 12.60
C SER A 5 27.74 20.21 11.60
N TYR A 6 27.92 21.52 11.64
CA TYR A 6 27.21 22.46 10.78
C TYR A 6 28.18 23.44 10.15
N ASN A 7 28.05 23.59 8.83
CA ASN A 7 28.83 24.59 8.08
C ASN A 7 27.91 25.79 7.79
N PHE A 8 28.29 26.95 8.31
CA PHE A 8 27.49 28.17 8.21
C PHE A 8 27.51 28.79 6.80
N ASP A 9 28.60 28.61 6.03
CA ASP A 9 28.70 29.15 4.69
C ASP A 9 27.85 28.41 3.68
N THR A 10 27.86 27.06 3.76
CA THR A 10 27.10 26.19 2.85
C THR A 10 25.71 25.80 3.38
N LYS A 11 25.36 26.18 4.62
CA LYS A 11 24.13 25.85 5.35
C LYS A 11 23.87 24.34 5.43
N LYS A 12 24.89 23.51 5.26
CA LYS A 12 24.80 22.05 5.34
C LYS A 12 25.17 21.55 6.72
N GLY A 13 24.44 20.58 7.22
CA GLY A 13 24.67 19.97 8.51
C GLY A 13 24.78 18.46 8.41
N PHE A 14 25.62 17.86 9.25
CA PHE A 14 25.71 16.42 9.44
C PHE A 14 25.41 16.11 10.90
N ILE A 15 24.46 15.23 11.13
CA ILE A 15 23.95 14.89 12.47
C ILE A 15 23.97 13.38 12.62
N ARG A 16 24.54 12.91 13.72
CA ARG A 16 24.48 11.51 14.10
C ARG A 16 23.44 11.28 15.18
N GLN A 17 22.71 10.18 15.05
CA GLN A 17 21.65 9.74 15.98
C GLN A 17 20.59 10.84 16.20
N VAL A 18 19.86 11.13 15.15
CA VAL A 18 18.72 12.05 15.16
C VAL A 18 17.45 11.29 15.51
N SER A 19 16.65 11.87 16.40
CA SER A 19 15.25 11.50 16.62
C SER A 19 14.38 12.70 16.24
N LEU A 20 13.48 12.49 15.30
CA LEU A 20 12.53 13.49 14.82
C LEU A 20 11.12 12.96 15.01
N GLN A 21 10.32 13.70 15.77
CA GLN A 21 8.88 13.40 15.85
C GLN A 21 8.19 13.93 14.60
N GLN A 22 7.41 13.09 13.94
CA GLN A 22 6.70 13.42 12.72
C GLN A 22 5.29 12.83 12.76
N GLY A 23 4.29 13.68 12.98
CA GLY A 23 2.93 13.23 13.26
C GLY A 23 2.86 12.42 14.55
N GLU A 24 2.27 11.24 14.49
CA GLU A 24 2.17 10.29 15.62
C GLU A 24 3.39 9.35 15.71
N GLY A 25 4.35 9.45 14.80
CA GLY A 25 5.51 8.57 14.74
C GLY A 25 6.84 9.28 14.94
N TYR A 26 7.88 8.49 15.10
CA TYR A 26 9.26 8.92 15.31
C TYR A 26 10.14 8.37 14.20
N ILE A 27 10.95 9.26 13.63
CA ILE A 27 11.99 8.89 12.67
C ILE A 27 13.33 8.98 13.39
N LEU A 28 13.98 7.84 13.52
CA LEU A 28 15.31 7.69 14.11
C LEU A 28 16.31 7.53 12.98
N GLY A 29 17.29 8.41 12.85
CA GLY A 29 18.33 8.34 11.82
C GLY A 29 19.70 8.14 12.42
N ASN A 30 20.45 7.14 11.95
CA ASN A 30 21.84 6.95 12.38
C ASN A 30 22.74 8.05 11.82
N GLU A 31 22.66 8.28 10.52
CA GLU A 31 23.39 9.35 9.83
C GLU A 31 22.40 10.20 9.06
N THR A 32 22.37 11.48 9.37
CA THR A 32 21.46 12.45 8.74
C THR A 32 22.25 13.63 8.24
N LYS A 33 22.10 13.93 6.94
CA LYS A 33 22.68 15.09 6.30
C LYS A 33 21.57 16.08 5.97
N LYS A 34 21.65 17.27 6.56
CA LYS A 34 20.82 18.40 6.18
C LYS A 34 21.41 19.02 4.89
N ILE A 35 20.59 19.05 3.84
CA ILE A 35 20.99 19.58 2.53
C ILE A 35 20.47 21.00 2.35
N ASP A 36 19.25 21.25 2.83
CA ASP A 36 18.54 22.51 2.73
C ASP A 36 17.77 22.78 4.04
N GLU A 37 17.16 23.94 4.17
CA GLU A 37 16.41 24.31 5.40
C GLU A 37 15.38 23.25 5.79
N ASP A 38 14.64 22.70 4.80
CA ASP A 38 13.55 21.76 4.99
C ASP A 38 13.89 20.33 4.57
N ILE A 39 15.06 20.07 3.95
CA ILE A 39 15.38 18.78 3.34
C ILE A 39 16.52 18.10 4.09
N MET A 40 16.23 16.89 4.55
CA MET A 40 17.19 16.00 5.20
C MET A 40 17.28 14.69 4.43
N CYS A 41 18.50 14.20 4.25
CA CYS A 41 18.75 12.85 3.77
C CYS A 41 19.31 12.04 4.92
N MET A 42 18.75 10.85 5.13
CA MET A 42 19.19 9.93 6.17
C MET A 42 19.55 8.57 5.60
N LYS A 43 20.49 7.95 6.24
CA LYS A 43 20.91 6.58 5.98
C LYS A 43 20.64 5.76 7.24
N ASP A 44 20.20 4.51 7.03
CA ASP A 44 19.84 3.57 8.10
C ASP A 44 18.86 4.18 9.11
N GLY A 45 17.73 4.69 8.54
CA GLY A 45 16.64 5.25 9.32
C GLY A 45 15.69 4.18 9.86
N ARG A 46 15.03 4.47 10.98
CA ARG A 46 13.96 3.65 11.54
C ARG A 46 12.74 4.54 11.74
N TYR A 47 11.60 4.11 11.23
CA TYR A 47 10.33 4.77 11.51
C TYR A 47 9.49 3.88 12.44
N THR A 48 9.04 4.42 13.54
CA THR A 48 8.22 3.70 14.51
C THR A 48 7.14 4.61 15.10
N THR A 49 6.02 4.01 15.48
CA THR A 49 4.98 4.63 16.31
C THR A 49 5.01 4.10 17.74
N CYS A 50 6.06 3.36 18.12
CA CYS A 50 6.24 2.83 19.44
C CYS A 50 6.71 3.91 20.42
N ASP A 51 6.16 3.95 21.63
CA ASP A 51 6.54 4.91 22.67
C ASP A 51 7.98 4.71 23.20
N LYS A 52 8.54 3.50 23.05
CA LYS A 52 9.92 3.21 23.40
C LYS A 52 10.85 3.55 22.23
N HIS A 53 11.38 4.77 22.23
CA HIS A 53 12.19 5.27 21.13
C HIS A 53 13.60 4.68 21.06
N ASP A 54 14.18 4.34 22.21
CA ASP A 54 15.56 3.80 22.26
C ASP A 54 15.62 2.36 21.71
N HIS A 55 14.60 1.57 21.99
CA HIS A 55 14.47 0.19 21.54
C HIS A 55 13.02 -0.13 21.16
N PRO A 56 12.56 0.30 19.97
CA PRO A 56 11.18 0.10 19.58
C PRO A 56 10.90 -1.39 19.28
N HIS A 57 9.75 -1.88 19.75
CA HIS A 57 9.35 -3.27 19.54
C HIS A 57 9.10 -3.59 18.05
N PHE A 58 8.71 -2.58 17.28
CA PHE A 58 8.53 -2.69 15.84
C PHE A 58 8.95 -1.39 15.15
N TYR A 59 9.53 -1.51 13.98
CA TYR A 59 9.91 -0.37 13.18
C TYR A 59 10.02 -0.75 11.70
N LEU A 60 9.82 0.24 10.85
CA LEU A 60 10.14 0.17 9.43
C LEU A 60 11.59 0.63 9.26
N HIS A 61 12.46 -0.28 8.85
CA HIS A 61 13.85 0.05 8.53
C HIS A 61 13.93 0.66 7.14
N LEU A 62 14.50 1.85 7.05
CA LEU A 62 14.68 2.62 5.83
C LEU A 62 16.16 2.66 5.48
N THR A 63 16.58 1.99 4.40
CA THR A 63 18.00 1.96 4.01
C THR A 63 18.53 3.35 3.69
N LYS A 64 17.74 4.12 2.94
CA LYS A 64 17.98 5.53 2.63
C LYS A 64 16.64 6.25 2.61
N ALA A 65 16.57 7.43 3.18
CA ALA A 65 15.36 8.24 3.13
C ALA A 65 15.69 9.71 2.90
N LYS A 66 14.84 10.39 2.14
CA LYS A 66 14.83 11.82 1.97
C LYS A 66 13.56 12.38 2.61
N VAL A 67 13.72 13.20 3.60
CA VAL A 67 12.64 13.78 4.39
C VAL A 67 12.53 15.25 4.05
N LYS A 68 11.36 15.68 3.61
CA LYS A 68 10.98 17.10 3.59
C LYS A 68 10.06 17.36 4.77
N GLN A 69 10.53 18.13 5.73
CA GLN A 69 9.80 18.39 6.97
C GLN A 69 8.37 18.84 6.70
N LYS A 70 7.41 18.26 7.44
CA LYS A 70 5.97 18.57 7.37
C LYS A 70 5.30 18.32 6.01
N LYS A 71 6.01 17.77 5.01
CA LYS A 71 5.45 17.54 3.68
C LYS A 71 5.45 16.06 3.29
N TRP A 72 6.61 15.42 3.20
CA TRP A 72 6.72 14.04 2.75
C TRP A 72 8.06 13.37 3.15
N VAL A 73 8.04 12.04 3.17
CA VAL A 73 9.23 11.18 3.20
C VAL A 73 9.23 10.30 1.96
N VAL A 74 10.35 10.26 1.27
CA VAL A 74 10.64 9.28 0.22
C VAL A 74 11.70 8.35 0.74
N SER A 75 11.44 7.06 0.72
CA SER A 75 12.42 6.03 1.10
C SER A 75 12.81 5.18 -0.10
N GLY A 76 14.05 4.74 -0.11
CA GLY A 76 14.50 3.61 -0.89
C GLY A 76 13.95 2.29 -0.30
N PRO A 77 14.65 1.16 -0.52
CA PRO A 77 14.20 -0.11 0.02
C PRO A 77 13.97 -0.03 1.53
N ALA A 78 12.80 -0.50 1.94
CA ALA A 78 12.37 -0.51 3.33
C ALA A 78 11.83 -1.89 3.68
N TYR A 79 12.08 -2.35 4.91
CA TYR A 79 11.55 -3.62 5.42
C TYR A 79 11.10 -3.47 6.87
N MET A 80 10.12 -4.28 7.24
CA MET A 80 9.59 -4.26 8.60
C MET A 80 10.40 -5.15 9.52
N VAL A 81 10.68 -4.66 10.71
CA VAL A 81 11.34 -5.39 11.80
C VAL A 81 10.41 -5.44 12.99
N LEU A 82 10.23 -6.62 13.55
CA LEU A 82 9.44 -6.87 14.75
C LEU A 82 10.30 -7.60 15.78
N LEU A 83 10.45 -7.03 16.97
CA LEU A 83 11.30 -7.58 18.03
C LEU A 83 12.71 -7.98 17.54
N ASP A 84 13.33 -7.10 16.75
CA ASP A 84 14.63 -7.28 16.07
C ASP A 84 14.70 -8.40 15.02
N ILE A 85 13.56 -9.02 14.70
CA ILE A 85 13.47 -10.03 13.63
C ILE A 85 12.99 -9.34 12.35
N PRO A 86 13.79 -9.34 11.27
CA PRO A 86 13.34 -8.79 10.00
C PRO A 86 12.25 -9.68 9.40
N LEU A 87 11.12 -9.08 9.10
CA LEU A 87 10.02 -9.77 8.42
C LEU A 87 10.24 -9.76 6.90
N PRO A 88 9.73 -10.78 6.18
CA PRO A 88 9.82 -10.84 4.71
C PRO A 88 8.88 -9.85 4.01
N LEU A 89 8.54 -8.75 4.68
CA LEU A 89 7.75 -7.63 4.18
C LEU A 89 8.70 -6.49 3.80
N ALA A 90 9.04 -6.42 2.52
CA ALA A 90 9.93 -5.40 1.99
C ALA A 90 9.24 -4.60 0.88
N LEU A 91 9.47 -3.30 0.89
CA LEU A 91 9.05 -2.38 -0.15
C LEU A 91 10.27 -1.91 -0.91
N PRO A 92 10.28 -1.93 -2.25
CA PRO A 92 11.42 -1.44 -3.03
C PRO A 92 11.63 0.06 -2.91
N PHE A 93 10.56 0.80 -2.69
CA PHE A 93 10.55 2.24 -2.39
C PHE A 93 9.26 2.60 -1.64
N GLY A 94 9.30 3.69 -0.89
CA GLY A 94 8.13 4.22 -0.17
C GLY A 94 7.99 5.73 -0.37
N TYR A 95 6.75 6.20 -0.52
CA TYR A 95 6.40 7.61 -0.47
C TYR A 95 5.34 7.83 0.61
N PHE A 96 5.68 8.60 1.63
CA PHE A 96 4.83 8.84 2.80
C PHE A 96 4.56 10.35 2.91
N PRO A 97 3.40 10.83 2.43
CA PRO A 97 3.01 12.23 2.60
C PRO A 97 2.57 12.49 4.04
N PHE A 98 2.99 13.61 4.62
CA PHE A 98 2.54 14.08 5.93
C PHE A 98 1.40 15.08 5.79
N THR A 99 0.27 14.63 5.35
CA THR A 99 -0.94 15.45 5.30
C THR A 99 -1.82 15.15 6.49
N LYS A 100 -2.34 16.18 7.15
CA LYS A 100 -3.22 16.02 8.32
C LYS A 100 -4.59 15.42 7.99
N SER A 101 -4.99 15.40 6.73
CA SER A 101 -6.33 15.00 6.30
C SER A 101 -6.36 13.67 5.53
N TYR A 102 -5.31 13.35 4.76
CA TYR A 102 -5.23 12.15 3.93
C TYR A 102 -3.81 11.61 3.97
N SER A 103 -3.65 10.37 4.38
CA SER A 103 -2.37 9.67 4.31
C SER A 103 -2.51 8.43 3.44
N SER A 104 -1.68 8.37 2.41
CA SER A 104 -1.45 7.13 1.70
C SER A 104 -0.72 6.15 2.60
N GLY A 105 -1.00 4.86 2.47
CA GLY A 105 -0.39 3.87 3.35
C GLY A 105 -0.48 2.45 2.83
N LEU A 106 0.40 1.60 3.36
CA LEU A 106 0.38 0.17 3.13
C LEU A 106 -0.79 -0.46 3.88
N ILE A 107 -1.53 -1.32 3.20
CA ILE A 107 -2.56 -2.16 3.80
C ILE A 107 -1.90 -3.48 4.17
N ILE A 108 -1.89 -3.78 5.47
CA ILE A 108 -1.28 -4.99 6.01
C ILE A 108 -2.15 -6.19 5.60
N PRO A 109 -1.55 -7.23 4.98
CA PRO A 109 -2.29 -8.40 4.56
C PRO A 109 -2.77 -9.23 5.74
N SER A 110 -3.89 -9.89 5.58
CA SER A 110 -4.27 -11.03 6.40
C SER A 110 -3.60 -12.29 5.86
N PHE A 111 -3.15 -13.15 6.74
CA PHE A 111 -2.53 -14.42 6.40
C PHE A 111 -3.28 -15.59 7.07
N GLY A 112 -3.20 -16.74 6.45
CA GLY A 112 -3.83 -17.96 6.93
C GLY A 112 -3.61 -19.10 5.96
N ASP A 113 -4.34 -20.20 6.15
CA ASP A 113 -4.30 -21.36 5.27
C ASP A 113 -5.71 -21.82 4.88
N GLU A 114 -5.81 -22.41 3.71
CA GLU A 114 -7.01 -23.04 3.16
C GLU A 114 -6.66 -24.41 2.57
N LEU A 115 -7.48 -25.41 2.83
CA LEU A 115 -7.29 -26.78 2.35
C LEU A 115 -7.10 -26.86 0.83
N MET A 116 -7.91 -26.12 0.08
CA MET A 116 -7.92 -26.16 -1.38
C MET A 116 -6.81 -25.33 -2.03
N ARG A 117 -6.47 -24.15 -1.45
CA ARG A 117 -5.60 -23.16 -2.06
C ARG A 117 -4.25 -22.97 -1.36
N GLY A 118 -4.09 -23.62 -0.19
CA GLY A 118 -2.86 -23.53 0.62
C GLY A 118 -2.75 -22.22 1.42
N PHE A 119 -1.56 -21.88 1.85
CA PHE A 119 -1.32 -20.62 2.58
C PHE A 119 -1.61 -19.42 1.70
N TYR A 120 -2.15 -18.37 2.34
CA TYR A 120 -2.51 -17.15 1.64
C TYR A 120 -2.02 -15.89 2.35
N LEU A 121 -1.79 -14.87 1.53
CA LEU A 121 -1.74 -13.47 1.90
C LEU A 121 -2.86 -12.75 1.15
N ARG A 122 -3.86 -12.23 1.87
CA ARG A 122 -5.01 -11.51 1.31
C ARG A 122 -4.95 -10.04 1.66
N ASN A 123 -5.48 -9.22 0.75
CA ASN A 123 -5.56 -7.78 0.92
C ASN A 123 -4.20 -7.10 1.13
N LEU A 124 -3.12 -7.69 0.60
CA LEU A 124 -1.85 -6.96 0.52
C LEU A 124 -2.02 -5.80 -0.45
N GLY A 125 -1.83 -4.59 0.01
CA GLY A 125 -2.11 -3.48 -0.87
C GLY A 125 -1.57 -2.15 -0.42
N TYR A 126 -1.94 -1.14 -1.20
CA TYR A 126 -1.60 0.24 -0.93
C TYR A 126 -2.79 1.15 -1.19
N TYR A 127 -3.05 2.02 -0.23
CA TYR A 127 -4.04 3.09 -0.33
C TYR A 127 -3.36 4.38 -0.78
N PHE A 128 -3.83 4.93 -1.88
CA PHE A 128 -3.38 6.21 -2.43
C PHE A 128 -4.40 7.29 -2.11
N ALA A 129 -4.07 8.16 -1.19
CA ALA A 129 -4.83 9.37 -0.93
C ALA A 129 -4.39 10.46 -1.92
N ILE A 130 -5.04 10.53 -3.08
CA ILE A 130 -4.62 11.43 -4.18
C ILE A 130 -5.01 12.86 -3.87
N ASN A 131 -6.27 13.08 -3.50
CA ASN A 131 -6.79 14.39 -3.08
C ASN A 131 -8.10 14.24 -2.28
N ASP A 132 -8.69 15.36 -1.86
CA ASP A 132 -9.91 15.42 -1.06
C ASP A 132 -11.16 14.85 -1.77
N TYR A 133 -11.09 14.62 -3.07
CA TYR A 133 -12.21 14.20 -3.90
C TYR A 133 -12.05 12.81 -4.48
N PHE A 134 -10.83 12.25 -4.47
CA PHE A 134 -10.50 11.03 -5.16
C PHE A 134 -9.47 10.21 -4.39
N ASP A 135 -9.80 8.95 -4.13
CA ASP A 135 -8.90 7.95 -3.57
C ASP A 135 -8.77 6.72 -4.47
N LEU A 136 -7.68 5.99 -4.29
CA LEU A 136 -7.41 4.77 -5.03
C LEU A 136 -6.84 3.72 -4.07
N THR A 137 -7.34 2.50 -4.14
CA THR A 137 -6.86 1.36 -3.37
C THR A 137 -6.49 0.24 -4.31
N LEU A 138 -5.27 -0.23 -4.23
CA LEU A 138 -4.80 -1.42 -4.94
C LEU A 138 -4.61 -2.54 -3.95
N LEU A 139 -5.29 -3.67 -4.15
CA LEU A 139 -5.21 -4.86 -3.31
C LEU A 139 -4.76 -6.06 -4.13
N GLY A 140 -3.99 -6.94 -3.52
CA GLY A 140 -3.57 -8.20 -4.09
C GLY A 140 -3.79 -9.36 -3.12
N ASP A 141 -4.20 -10.49 -3.66
CA ASP A 141 -4.27 -11.77 -2.95
C ASP A 141 -3.32 -12.75 -3.61
N ILE A 142 -2.56 -13.50 -2.83
CA ILE A 142 -1.62 -14.50 -3.31
C ILE A 142 -1.77 -15.77 -2.47
N TYR A 143 -1.80 -16.92 -3.15
CA TYR A 143 -1.91 -18.24 -2.54
C TYR A 143 -0.78 -19.16 -3.01
N THR A 144 -0.31 -20.03 -2.16
CA THR A 144 0.83 -20.92 -2.46
C THR A 144 0.58 -21.91 -3.60
N LYS A 145 -0.69 -22.33 -3.83
CA LYS A 145 -1.06 -23.22 -4.94
C LYS A 145 -1.30 -22.48 -6.27
N GLY A 146 -0.88 -21.20 -6.37
CA GLY A 146 -0.87 -20.46 -7.63
C GLY A 146 -2.12 -19.60 -7.88
N THR A 147 -3.12 -19.60 -7.01
CA THR A 147 -4.25 -18.67 -7.05
C THR A 147 -3.75 -17.26 -6.73
N TRP A 148 -4.18 -16.27 -7.49
CA TRP A 148 -3.92 -14.86 -7.23
C TRP A 148 -5.06 -13.97 -7.69
N ALA A 149 -5.19 -12.81 -7.08
CA ALA A 149 -6.16 -11.81 -7.46
C ALA A 149 -5.58 -10.40 -7.31
N VAL A 150 -6.07 -9.47 -8.12
CA VAL A 150 -5.79 -8.04 -8.01
C VAL A 150 -7.10 -7.29 -8.07
N THR A 151 -7.27 -6.36 -7.15
CA THR A 151 -8.46 -5.50 -7.06
C THR A 151 -8.02 -4.04 -7.02
N LEU A 152 -8.55 -3.24 -7.93
CA LEU A 152 -8.40 -1.81 -7.97
C LEU A 152 -9.73 -1.17 -7.61
N SER A 153 -9.77 -0.45 -6.50
CA SER A 153 -10.95 0.29 -6.04
C SER A 153 -10.65 1.77 -6.02
N SER A 154 -11.53 2.56 -6.59
CA SER A 154 -11.44 4.01 -6.59
C SER A 154 -12.76 4.61 -6.16
N ARG A 155 -12.72 5.53 -5.23
CA ARG A 155 -13.87 6.29 -4.79
C ARG A 155 -13.65 7.75 -5.10
N TYR A 156 -14.66 8.38 -5.68
CA TYR A 156 -14.65 9.81 -5.92
C TYR A 156 -15.91 10.46 -5.35
N ILE A 157 -15.73 11.61 -4.73
CA ILE A 157 -16.81 12.37 -4.10
C ILE A 157 -16.59 13.87 -4.26
N LYS A 158 -17.60 14.56 -4.72
CA LYS A 158 -17.66 16.01 -4.67
C LYS A 158 -18.90 16.40 -3.87
N ARG A 159 -18.67 16.88 -2.65
CA ARG A 159 -19.76 17.21 -1.71
C ARG A 159 -20.82 18.04 -2.41
N TYR A 160 -22.08 17.70 -2.16
CA TYR A 160 -23.28 18.33 -2.72
C TYR A 160 -23.47 18.19 -4.25
N LYS A 161 -22.54 17.60 -5.00
CA LYS A 161 -22.64 17.46 -6.45
C LYS A 161 -22.81 16.01 -6.90
N PHE A 162 -21.83 15.17 -6.68
CA PHE A 162 -21.85 13.76 -7.08
C PHE A 162 -20.92 12.90 -6.24
N SER A 163 -21.18 11.62 -6.25
CA SER A 163 -20.29 10.58 -5.72
C SER A 163 -20.32 9.35 -6.61
N GLY A 164 -19.25 8.58 -6.55
CA GLY A 164 -19.20 7.33 -7.28
C GLY A 164 -18.08 6.43 -6.79
N ASN A 165 -18.16 5.18 -7.21
CA ASN A 165 -17.20 4.13 -6.90
C ASN A 165 -16.93 3.31 -8.16
N LEU A 166 -15.66 3.07 -8.46
CA LEU A 166 -15.20 2.19 -9.51
C LEU A 166 -14.42 1.06 -8.88
N ASN A 167 -14.81 -0.18 -9.17
CA ASN A 167 -14.11 -1.36 -8.71
C ASN A 167 -13.79 -2.25 -9.92
N ILE A 168 -12.52 -2.55 -10.11
CA ILE A 168 -12.02 -3.44 -11.17
C ILE A 168 -11.29 -4.58 -10.47
N SER A 169 -11.70 -5.81 -10.72
CA SER A 169 -11.07 -6.99 -10.13
C SER A 169 -10.73 -8.03 -11.19
N TYR A 170 -9.58 -8.62 -11.03
CA TYR A 170 -9.17 -9.80 -11.77
C TYR A 170 -8.74 -10.89 -10.80
N ARG A 171 -9.28 -12.09 -10.98
CA ARG A 171 -8.97 -13.25 -10.15
C ARG A 171 -8.66 -14.45 -11.03
N ASN A 172 -7.58 -15.16 -10.71
CA ASN A 172 -7.19 -16.41 -11.29
C ASN A 172 -7.19 -17.47 -10.18
N ASP A 173 -8.28 -18.21 -10.06
CA ASP A 173 -8.43 -19.27 -9.06
C ASP A 173 -7.96 -20.60 -9.66
N ILE A 174 -7.06 -21.28 -8.95
CA ILE A 174 -6.55 -22.60 -9.29
C ILE A 174 -6.99 -23.55 -8.17
N TYR A 175 -7.70 -24.61 -8.57
CA TYR A 175 -8.16 -25.68 -7.69
C TYR A 175 -7.52 -26.99 -8.12
N GLY A 176 -7.26 -27.85 -7.14
CA GLY A 176 -6.63 -29.15 -7.36
C GLY A 176 -5.14 -29.06 -7.70
N GLU A 177 -4.55 -30.19 -8.05
CA GLU A 177 -3.15 -30.29 -8.42
C GLU A 177 -2.98 -30.52 -9.93
N LYS A 178 -1.96 -29.88 -10.50
CA LYS A 178 -1.70 -29.98 -11.93
C LYS A 178 -1.37 -31.42 -12.31
N GLY A 179 -2.23 -32.04 -13.14
CA GLY A 179 -2.10 -33.43 -13.54
C GLY A 179 -3.17 -34.35 -12.97
N LEU A 180 -3.94 -33.92 -11.98
CA LEU A 180 -5.08 -34.65 -11.43
C LEU A 180 -6.39 -34.24 -12.13
N PRO A 181 -7.43 -35.13 -12.09
CA PRO A 181 -8.70 -34.85 -12.76
C PRO A 181 -9.50 -33.69 -12.13
N ASP A 182 -9.20 -33.32 -10.91
CA ASP A 182 -9.80 -32.20 -10.18
C ASP A 182 -9.14 -30.84 -10.46
N TYR A 183 -8.12 -30.80 -11.34
CA TYR A 183 -7.46 -29.56 -11.71
C TYR A 183 -8.36 -28.64 -12.53
N GLN A 184 -8.69 -27.49 -11.96
CA GLN A 184 -9.53 -26.48 -12.58
C GLN A 184 -8.91 -25.09 -12.45
N VAL A 185 -8.98 -24.32 -13.51
CA VAL A 185 -8.56 -22.91 -13.52
C VAL A 185 -9.73 -22.02 -13.88
N ASN A 186 -10.13 -21.16 -12.98
CA ASN A 186 -11.20 -20.20 -13.18
C ASN A 186 -10.61 -18.79 -13.21
N ARG A 187 -10.90 -18.04 -14.28
CA ARG A 187 -10.47 -16.65 -14.45
C ARG A 187 -11.69 -15.75 -14.48
N ASN A 188 -11.73 -14.81 -13.59
CA ASN A 188 -12.85 -13.89 -13.44
C ASN A 188 -12.32 -12.48 -13.58
N PHE A 189 -12.94 -11.70 -14.46
CA PHE A 189 -12.74 -10.27 -14.58
C PHE A 189 -14.06 -9.58 -14.31
N ALA A 190 -14.06 -8.60 -13.40
CA ALA A 190 -15.25 -7.84 -13.07
C ALA A 190 -14.94 -6.35 -13.02
N VAL A 191 -15.88 -5.56 -13.53
CA VAL A 191 -15.89 -4.10 -13.45
C VAL A 191 -17.23 -3.66 -12.90
N ASN A 192 -17.22 -2.98 -11.77
CA ASN A 192 -18.40 -2.39 -11.15
C ASN A 192 -18.20 -0.88 -11.07
N TRP A 193 -19.08 -0.11 -11.66
CA TRP A 193 -19.07 1.33 -11.60
C TRP A 193 -20.43 1.88 -11.17
N THR A 194 -20.42 2.62 -10.07
CA THR A 194 -21.61 3.33 -9.59
C THR A 194 -21.36 4.83 -9.62
N HIS A 195 -22.34 5.57 -10.10
CA HIS A 195 -22.31 7.03 -10.09
C HIS A 195 -23.68 7.56 -9.66
N THR A 196 -23.68 8.49 -8.72
CA THR A 196 -24.88 9.11 -8.19
C THR A 196 -24.72 10.62 -8.16
N GLN A 197 -25.59 11.32 -8.85
CA GLN A 197 -25.66 12.78 -8.83
C GLN A 197 -26.64 13.25 -7.77
N ASN A 198 -26.27 14.30 -7.02
CA ASN A 198 -27.17 14.88 -6.01
C ASN A 198 -28.24 15.73 -6.68
N PRO A 199 -29.53 15.42 -6.51
CA PRO A 199 -30.64 16.17 -7.13
C PRO A 199 -30.70 17.65 -6.71
N LYS A 200 -30.18 17.98 -5.52
CA LYS A 200 -30.18 19.38 -5.02
C LYS A 200 -29.18 20.27 -5.76
N SER A 201 -28.16 19.70 -6.42
CA SER A 201 -27.16 20.49 -7.16
C SER A 201 -27.59 20.86 -8.56
N SER A 202 -28.47 20.06 -9.16
CA SER A 202 -28.99 20.26 -10.51
C SER A 202 -30.38 19.64 -10.61
N PRO A 203 -31.42 20.35 -10.20
CA PRO A 203 -32.78 19.82 -10.16
C PRO A 203 -33.29 19.31 -11.53
N ASN A 204 -32.78 19.90 -12.61
CA ASN A 204 -33.19 19.58 -13.99
C ASN A 204 -32.32 18.51 -14.66
N LYS A 205 -31.29 17.99 -13.97
CA LYS A 205 -30.37 16.98 -14.54
C LYS A 205 -30.00 15.99 -13.44
N ILE A 206 -30.68 14.85 -13.43
CA ILE A 206 -30.37 13.73 -12.52
C ILE A 206 -29.71 12.65 -13.35
N PHE A 207 -28.47 12.31 -13.04
CA PHE A 207 -27.74 11.21 -13.65
C PHE A 207 -27.33 10.22 -12.56
N ASN A 208 -27.92 9.03 -12.61
CA ASN A 208 -27.55 7.90 -11.77
C ASN A 208 -27.22 6.72 -12.67
N MET A 209 -26.06 6.11 -12.46
CA MET A 209 -25.59 4.99 -13.22
C MET A 209 -25.11 3.87 -12.30
N ASN A 210 -25.51 2.66 -12.60
CA ASN A 210 -24.97 1.44 -12.02
C ASN A 210 -24.60 0.50 -13.17
N TYR A 211 -23.33 0.28 -13.35
CA TYR A 211 -22.78 -0.58 -14.39
C TYR A 211 -22.03 -1.75 -13.75
N GLU A 212 -22.40 -2.95 -14.15
CA GLU A 212 -21.75 -4.17 -13.73
C GLU A 212 -21.41 -5.01 -14.96
N TYR A 213 -20.15 -5.38 -15.08
CA TYR A 213 -19.65 -6.28 -16.10
C TYR A 213 -18.84 -7.38 -15.47
N ILE A 214 -19.23 -8.64 -15.72
CA ILE A 214 -18.55 -9.81 -15.19
C ILE A 214 -18.25 -10.76 -16.37
N LEU A 215 -16.97 -11.09 -16.54
CA LEU A 215 -16.52 -12.09 -17.51
C LEU A 215 -15.93 -13.28 -16.79
N TYR A 216 -16.52 -14.45 -17.00
CA TYR A 216 -16.03 -15.73 -16.47
C TYR A 216 -15.39 -16.53 -17.60
N LEU A 217 -14.11 -16.89 -17.43
CA LEU A 217 -13.39 -17.79 -18.31
C LEU A 217 -13.03 -19.07 -17.53
N ILE A 218 -13.76 -20.15 -17.78
CA ILE A 218 -13.50 -21.47 -17.18
C ILE A 218 -12.71 -22.30 -18.17
N THR A 219 -11.50 -22.69 -17.81
CA THR A 219 -10.69 -23.62 -18.63
C THR A 219 -10.77 -25.01 -17.98
N ILE A 220 -11.60 -25.89 -18.52
CA ILE A 220 -11.65 -27.31 -18.15
C ILE A 220 -10.68 -28.05 -19.08
N LYS A 221 -9.61 -28.61 -18.53
CA LYS A 221 -8.72 -29.49 -19.27
C LYS A 221 -9.33 -30.90 -19.26
N VAL A 222 -10.00 -31.29 -20.33
CA VAL A 222 -10.41 -32.68 -20.53
C VAL A 222 -9.16 -33.50 -20.82
N ILE A 223 -8.78 -34.38 -19.90
CA ILE A 223 -7.74 -35.37 -20.13
C ILE A 223 -8.37 -36.48 -20.92
N THR A 224 -8.17 -36.48 -22.23
CA THR A 224 -8.49 -37.68 -23.07
C THR A 224 -7.48 -38.75 -22.74
N LEU A 225 -7.90 -39.73 -21.96
CA LEU A 225 -7.20 -41.00 -21.79
C LEU A 225 -7.28 -41.74 -23.11
N TRP A 226 -6.25 -41.73 -23.92
CA TRP A 226 -6.07 -42.67 -24.99
C TRP A 226 -5.72 -44.04 -24.34
N LYS A 227 -6.55 -45.02 -24.62
CA LYS A 227 -6.27 -46.45 -24.37
C LYS A 227 -5.17 -46.91 -25.31
#